data_1dd89ad0ba36c90ab644c811e8aa5b38
#
_entry.id   1dd89ad0ba36c90ab644c811e8aa5b38
#
_cell.length_a   1.000
_cell.length_b   1.000
_cell.length_c   1.000
_cell.angle_alpha   90.00
_cell.angle_beta   90.00
_cell.angle_gamma   90.00
#
_symmetry.space_group_name_H-M   'P 1'
#
loop_
_entity.id
_entity.type
_entity.pdbx_description
1 polymer ?
#
loop_
_entity_poly.entity_id
_entity_poly.type
_entity_poly.pdbx_seq_one_letter_code
_entity_poly.pdbx_strand_id
1 'polypeptide(L)'
;MIADLGSLMTLRRESSRAINAENPTGEPGRGGIAASELGPSRKGSPCLRNIPSGETVTLADIDGPGCIRHIWITVDEKTTDADCFVLRDLVLRFYCCLLYTSPSP
;
A
#
# COMPACT_ATOMS: atom_id res chain seq x y z
N MET A 1 -0.43 -3.44 -19.43
CA MET A 1 0.27 -2.27 -19.99
C MET A 1 1.70 -2.27 -19.49
N ILE A 2 2.62 -2.14 -20.40
CA ILE A 2 4.04 -2.05 -20.05
C ILE A 2 4.39 -0.58 -19.95
N ALA A 3 4.88 -0.16 -18.78
CA ALA A 3 5.40 1.17 -18.59
C ALA A 3 6.83 1.20 -19.13
N ASP A 4 7.08 2.00 -20.13
CA ASP A 4 8.41 2.25 -20.65
C ASP A 4 8.79 3.71 -20.49
N LEU A 5 10.05 4.03 -20.73
CA LEU A 5 10.55 5.40 -20.58
C LEU A 5 9.91 6.35 -21.59
N GLY A 6 9.50 5.86 -22.75
CA GLY A 6 8.83 6.68 -23.76
C GLY A 6 7.47 7.18 -23.31
N SER A 7 6.78 6.41 -22.49
CA SER A 7 5.46 6.81 -21.99
C SER A 7 5.51 7.97 -21.00
N LEU A 8 6.66 8.28 -20.44
CA LEU A 8 6.82 9.40 -19.51
C LEU A 8 6.62 10.75 -20.19
N MET A 9 6.81 10.81 -21.49
CA MET A 9 6.65 12.05 -22.27
C MET A 9 5.21 12.27 -22.73
N THR A 10 4.32 11.34 -22.50
CA THR A 10 2.94 11.41 -22.94
C THR A 10 2.07 11.97 -21.84
N LEU A 11 1.35 13.04 -22.14
CA LEU A 11 0.33 13.57 -21.23
C LEU A 11 -0.89 12.65 -21.24
N ARG A 12 -1.34 12.29 -20.06
CA ARG A 12 -2.49 11.41 -19.88
C ARG A 12 -3.52 12.09 -19.00
N ARG A 13 -4.75 11.59 -19.09
CA ARG A 13 -5.85 12.08 -18.26
C ARG A 13 -5.90 11.40 -16.89
N GLU A 14 -5.12 10.36 -16.70
CA GLU A 14 -5.11 9.65 -15.42
C GLU A 14 -4.55 10.57 -14.34
N SER A 15 -5.12 10.39 -13.15
CA SER A 15 -4.65 11.02 -11.94
C SER A 15 -3.68 10.08 -11.24
N SER A 16 -2.52 10.58 -10.85
CA SER A 16 -1.58 9.81 -10.05
C SER A 16 -1.96 9.87 -8.58
N ARG A 17 -2.03 8.72 -7.94
CA ARG A 17 -2.40 8.59 -6.53
C ARG A 17 -1.38 7.73 -5.81
N ALA A 18 -1.22 7.98 -4.52
CA ALA A 18 -0.42 7.15 -3.64
C ALA A 18 -1.24 6.76 -2.42
N ILE A 19 -1.28 5.48 -2.13
CA ILE A 19 -1.94 4.94 -0.95
C ILE A 19 -0.87 4.42 -0.01
N ASN A 20 -0.92 4.83 1.24
CA ASN A 20 0.00 4.39 2.27
C ASN A 20 -0.66 4.51 3.65
N ALA A 21 0.10 4.23 4.71
CA ALA A 21 -0.45 4.21 6.06
C ALA A 21 -1.00 5.57 6.53
N GLU A 22 -0.47 6.67 6.01
CA GLU A 22 -0.98 8.01 6.34
C GLU A 22 -2.06 8.49 5.38
N ASN A 23 -2.23 7.83 4.24
CA ASN A 23 -3.20 8.19 3.22
C ASN A 23 -3.88 6.94 2.65
N PRO A 24 -4.70 6.26 3.45
CA PRO A 24 -5.27 4.97 3.05
C PRO A 24 -6.26 5.06 1.90
N THR A 25 -6.83 6.23 1.66
CA THR A 25 -7.81 6.44 0.58
C THR A 25 -7.19 6.99 -0.69
N GLY A 26 -5.91 7.34 -0.68
CA GLY A 26 -5.24 7.87 -1.86
C GLY A 26 -5.67 9.27 -2.26
N GLU A 27 -6.11 10.10 -1.32
CA GLU A 27 -6.53 11.47 -1.63
C GLU A 27 -5.35 12.32 -2.11
N PRO A 28 -5.57 13.21 -3.09
CA PRO A 28 -4.51 14.11 -3.53
C PRO A 28 -4.02 15.03 -2.42
N GLY A 29 -2.72 15.22 -2.34
CA GLY A 29 -2.12 16.14 -1.40
C GLY A 29 -2.07 15.66 0.05
N ARG A 30 -2.39 14.41 0.31
CA ARG A 30 -2.43 13.86 1.67
C ARG A 30 -1.27 12.91 1.97
N GLY A 31 -0.39 12.70 1.03
CA GLY A 31 0.81 11.89 1.26
C GLY A 31 1.97 12.75 1.78
N GLY A 32 2.82 12.17 2.61
CA GLY A 32 4.00 12.84 3.12
C GLY A 32 3.76 13.89 4.19
N ILE A 33 2.59 13.88 4.82
CA ILE A 33 2.19 14.87 5.82
C ILE A 33 2.39 14.41 7.27
N ALA A 34 2.73 13.14 7.48
CA ALA A 34 2.92 12.63 8.83
C ALA A 34 4.07 13.34 9.53
N ALA A 35 3.86 13.72 10.78
CA ALA A 35 4.86 14.39 11.59
C ALA A 35 6.04 13.45 11.87
N SER A 36 7.22 14.02 11.95
CA SER A 36 8.44 13.31 12.30
C SER A 36 8.91 13.72 13.69
N GLU A 37 9.37 12.75 14.45
CA GLU A 37 10.02 13.01 15.74
C GLU A 37 11.38 13.68 15.59
N LEU A 38 11.95 13.67 14.39
CA LEU A 38 13.23 14.28 14.10
C LEU A 38 13.15 15.79 13.82
N GLY A 39 11.94 16.35 13.90
CA GLY A 39 11.72 17.79 13.73
C GLY A 39 11.02 18.14 12.42
N PRO A 40 10.75 19.45 12.23
CA PRO A 40 10.07 19.92 11.04
C PRO A 40 10.93 19.67 9.80
N SER A 41 10.31 19.58 8.65
CA SER A 41 10.93 19.30 7.37
C SER A 41 11.51 17.88 7.23
N ARG A 42 11.27 17.03 8.20
CA ARG A 42 11.61 15.60 8.12
C ARG A 42 10.36 14.79 7.87
N LYS A 43 10.46 13.85 6.97
CA LYS A 43 9.35 12.95 6.69
C LYS A 43 9.13 12.02 7.88
N GLY A 44 7.89 11.90 8.32
CA GLY A 44 7.49 10.91 9.31
C GLY A 44 7.61 9.49 8.76
N SER A 45 7.46 8.52 9.63
CA SER A 45 7.51 7.10 9.26
C SER A 45 6.15 6.43 9.58
N PRO A 46 5.09 6.83 8.86
CA PRO A 46 3.79 6.21 9.08
C PRO A 46 3.81 4.75 8.66
N CYS A 47 3.25 3.89 9.48
CA CYS A 47 3.19 2.46 9.19
C CYS A 47 1.99 1.83 9.88
N LEU A 48 1.62 0.66 9.42
CA LEU A 48 0.65 -0.18 10.11
C LEU A 48 1.40 -0.92 11.21
N ARG A 49 0.91 -0.79 12.43
CA ARG A 49 1.59 -1.34 13.60
C ARG A 49 0.78 -2.47 14.20
N ASN A 50 1.50 -3.46 14.72
CA ASN A 50 0.93 -4.51 15.57
C ASN A 50 -0.25 -5.23 14.91
N ILE A 51 -0.07 -5.70 13.67
CA ILE A 51 -1.07 -6.52 13.01
C ILE A 51 -1.05 -7.90 13.68
N PRO A 52 -2.13 -8.29 14.37
CA PRO A 52 -2.16 -9.59 15.03
C PRO A 52 -2.15 -10.74 14.05
N SER A 53 -1.65 -11.88 14.50
CA SER A 53 -1.71 -13.12 13.72
C SER A 53 -3.16 -13.48 13.42
N GLY A 54 -3.41 -13.90 12.19
CA GLY A 54 -4.76 -14.27 11.72
C GLY A 54 -5.63 -13.10 11.31
N GLU A 55 -5.16 -11.86 11.47
CA GLU A 55 -5.90 -10.68 11.05
C GLU A 55 -5.62 -10.31 9.60
N THR A 56 -6.63 -9.75 8.97
CA THR A 56 -6.51 -9.21 7.61
C THR A 56 -6.68 -7.70 7.66
N VAL A 57 -5.76 -6.99 7.03
CA VAL A 57 -5.80 -5.54 6.94
C VAL A 57 -5.97 -5.15 5.48
N THR A 58 -6.92 -4.26 5.21
CA THR A 58 -7.10 -3.71 3.87
C THR A 58 -6.08 -2.60 3.65
N LEU A 59 -5.20 -2.79 2.68
CA LEU A 59 -4.19 -1.80 2.33
C LEU A 59 -4.74 -0.75 1.38
N ALA A 60 -5.59 -1.16 0.46
CA ALA A 60 -6.19 -0.28 -0.53
C ALA A 60 -7.57 -0.79 -0.93
N ASP A 61 -8.51 0.12 -1.05
CA ASP A 61 -9.85 -0.14 -1.56
C ASP A 61 -10.17 0.94 -2.57
N ILE A 62 -10.06 0.61 -3.84
CA ILE A 62 -10.09 1.57 -4.94
C ILE A 62 -11.32 1.31 -5.80
N ASP A 63 -12.13 2.34 -5.97
CA ASP A 63 -13.26 2.31 -6.89
C ASP A 63 -12.86 2.83 -8.27
N GLY A 64 -13.44 2.22 -9.29
CA GLY A 64 -13.24 2.64 -10.66
C GLY A 64 -12.02 2.02 -11.31
N PRO A 65 -11.81 2.34 -12.59
CA PRO A 65 -10.68 1.81 -13.34
C PRO A 65 -9.38 2.43 -12.90
N GLY A 66 -8.31 1.65 -12.94
CA GLY A 66 -7.02 2.15 -12.56
C GLY A 66 -5.91 1.14 -12.83
N CYS A 67 -4.70 1.57 -12.60
CA CYS A 67 -3.52 0.74 -12.77
C CYS A 67 -2.60 0.94 -11.57
N ILE A 68 -2.25 -0.15 -10.91
CA ILE A 68 -1.21 -0.13 -9.88
C ILE A 68 0.12 -0.23 -10.59
N ARG A 69 0.94 0.80 -10.45
CA ARG A 69 2.22 0.86 -11.14
C ARG A 69 3.40 0.53 -10.25
N HIS A 70 3.23 0.66 -8.96
CA HIS A 70 4.31 0.45 -8.02
C HIS A 70 3.77 -0.02 -6.69
N ILE A 71 4.38 -1.05 -6.15
CA ILE A 71 4.12 -1.54 -4.79
C ILE A 71 5.46 -1.61 -4.08
N TRP A 72 5.54 -0.95 -2.94
CA TRP A 72 6.72 -0.98 -2.10
C TRP A 72 6.31 -1.33 -0.68
N ILE A 73 6.87 -2.40 -0.15
CA ILE A 73 6.51 -2.91 1.16
C ILE A 73 7.78 -3.22 1.93
N THR A 74 7.84 -2.76 3.16
CA THR A 74 8.83 -3.21 4.13
C THR A 74 8.13 -3.78 5.34
N VAL A 75 8.79 -4.70 5.99
CA VAL A 75 8.27 -5.34 7.20
C VAL A 75 9.34 -5.30 8.27
N ASP A 76 8.97 -4.78 9.43
CA ASP A 76 9.81 -4.83 10.60
C ASP A 76 9.41 -6.06 11.43
N GLU A 77 10.30 -7.01 11.53
CA GLU A 77 10.04 -8.24 12.25
C GLU A 77 10.31 -8.04 13.72
N LYS A 78 9.28 -8.28 14.53
CA LYS A 78 9.37 -8.22 15.99
C LYS A 78 9.03 -9.55 16.65
N THR A 79 8.98 -10.60 15.85
CA THR A 79 8.67 -11.93 16.34
C THR A 79 9.86 -12.49 17.10
N THR A 80 9.59 -12.98 18.30
CA THR A 80 10.62 -13.60 19.17
C THR A 80 10.58 -15.13 19.12
N ASP A 81 9.57 -15.71 18.51
CA ASP A 81 9.42 -17.16 18.40
C ASP A 81 10.31 -17.70 17.29
N ALA A 82 11.13 -18.69 17.63
CA ALA A 82 12.11 -19.24 16.68
C ALA A 82 11.48 -19.94 15.47
N ASP A 83 10.24 -20.38 15.60
CA ASP A 83 9.54 -21.10 14.54
C ASP A 83 8.67 -20.21 13.66
N CYS A 84 8.68 -18.91 13.89
CA CYS A 84 7.87 -17.95 13.15
C CYS A 84 8.73 -17.14 12.18
N PHE A 85 8.28 -17.08 10.93
CA PHE A 85 8.98 -16.39 9.84
C PHE A 85 8.03 -15.40 9.22
N VAL A 86 8.06 -14.14 9.68
CA VAL A 86 7.08 -13.13 9.29
C VAL A 86 6.98 -12.98 7.78
N LEU A 87 8.08 -13.05 7.07
CA LEU A 87 8.06 -12.89 5.61
C LEU A 87 7.38 -14.05 4.87
N ARG A 88 7.31 -15.21 5.50
CA ARG A 88 6.59 -16.37 4.96
C ARG A 88 5.14 -16.41 5.42
N ASP A 89 4.85 -15.79 6.55
CA ASP A 89 3.54 -15.82 7.16
C ASP A 89 2.64 -14.70 6.66
N LEU A 90 3.21 -13.70 5.98
CA LEU A 90 2.45 -12.63 5.37
C LEU A 90 1.96 -13.04 3.98
N VAL A 91 0.68 -12.78 3.74
CA VAL A 91 0.05 -13.03 2.45
C VAL A 91 -0.52 -11.73 1.93
N LEU A 92 -0.12 -11.37 0.72
CA LEU A 92 -0.68 -10.23 0.01
C LEU A 92 -1.71 -10.72 -1.00
N ARG A 93 -2.94 -10.21 -0.91
CA ARG A 93 -4.02 -10.61 -1.79
C ARG A 93 -4.53 -9.44 -2.59
N PHE A 94 -4.88 -9.71 -3.82
CA PHE A 94 -5.48 -8.73 -4.72
C PHE A 94 -6.83 -9.24 -5.18
N TYR A 95 -7.82 -8.37 -5.14
CA TYR A 95 -9.16 -8.64 -5.65
C TYR A 95 -9.45 -7.59 -6.70
N CYS A 96 -9.57 -8.01 -7.95
CA CYS A 96 -9.78 -7.10 -9.07
C CYS A 96 -11.08 -7.45 -9.78
N CYS A 97 -11.80 -6.44 -10.26
CA CYS A 97 -13.00 -6.62 -11.07
C CYS A 97 -14.06 -7.48 -10.39
N LEU A 98 -14.26 -7.27 -9.09
CA LEU A 98 -15.23 -8.03 -8.32
C LEU A 98 -16.65 -7.55 -8.62
N LEU A 99 -17.16 -7.91 -9.77
CA LEU A 99 -18.56 -7.68 -10.10
C LEU A 99 -19.47 -8.66 -9.36
N TYR A 100 -18.91 -9.71 -8.84
CA TYR A 100 -19.61 -10.76 -8.11
C TYR A 100 -19.08 -10.80 -6.70
N THR A 101 -19.99 -11.00 -5.77
CA THR A 101 -19.65 -11.13 -4.37
C THR A 101 -19.22 -12.54 -4.00
N SER A 102 -18.81 -13.33 -4.96
CA SER A 102 -18.29 -14.65 -4.66
C SER A 102 -17.07 -14.51 -3.79
N PRO A 103 -17.10 -14.97 -2.55
CA PRO A 103 -15.95 -14.85 -1.69
C PRO A 103 -14.82 -15.69 -2.24
N SER A 104 -13.71 -15.06 -2.45
CA SER A 104 -12.48 -15.77 -2.77
C SER A 104 -11.99 -16.46 -1.50
N PRO A 105 -11.64 -17.72 -1.58
CA PRO A 105 -11.04 -18.39 -0.44
C PRO A 105 -9.72 -17.78 -0.03
#